data_2c7ae388435f2af37b4399c8c3401aee
#
_entry.id   2c7ae388435f2af37b4399c8c3401aee
#
_cell.length_a   1.000
_cell.length_b   1.000
_cell.length_c   1.000
_cell.angle_alpha   90.00
_cell.angle_beta   90.00
_cell.angle_gamma   90.00
#
_symmetry.space_group_name_H-M   'P 1'
#
loop_
_entity.id
_entity.type
_entity.pdbx_description
1 polymer ?
#
loop_
_entity_poly.entity_id
_entity_poly.type
_entity_poly.pdbx_seq_one_letter_code
_entity_poly.pdbx_strand_id
1 'polypeptide(L)'
;MRKFFILLLTLLSILLHGCSFDFNNGDNSENNVDNTLGKDYYDELHTENLYDDLFDLKNKIEIKVNIKETEIKKIEEDFQKYGSEGNIYRVADSLQITITYPDSYTSVYKIEDIGIRMKGNTSRHSFYNNGIRDFIHFKISFQETFDDEKLYKKSELISWDSLEERENRKNRTFFGLRALELKYNAEGDLTYSKDVYASKIYREYGVLAQQTTIGILNMNIGNKSSLSGTLGLYKIYEPLDRIFIKRNFPKNNNDGELYKATWGSAKGMPTLNTKSSKSYGVDDSMPGETKSVSYDLKTNKKKSNHQNISNLLNWINSSSKDISNEVSKYIDEDSFITWLAIMYLSGDWDNFMYDSNNFFMYFDESGICYFMPFDMDRTFGLLSKHRGMATIKPLDKYNLQGDNNRSNLLKKTIDVKGSVIQKKYLERIKEISTGVLNKDKFEEVYYNIYNNYKDDVRPTIQTLEYRYETDVDQNTFYHLIHEELITLNDSTNYNYTYSEYIKQKQRIVDRNIGWY
;
A
#
# COMPACT_ATOMS: atom_id res chain seq x y z
N MET A 1 19.95 -32.27 -42.00
CA MET A 1 20.17 -31.72 -40.65
C MET A 1 20.24 -30.20 -40.57
N ARG A 2 20.67 -29.46 -41.60
CA ARG A 2 20.73 -27.96 -41.57
C ARG A 2 19.39 -27.23 -41.67
N LYS A 3 18.33 -27.84 -42.18
CA LYS A 3 17.00 -27.19 -42.30
C LYS A 3 16.15 -27.30 -41.04
N PHE A 4 16.48 -28.21 -40.12
CA PHE A 4 15.77 -28.37 -38.85
C PHE A 4 16.24 -27.36 -37.76
N PHE A 5 17.49 -26.89 -37.89
CA PHE A 5 18.07 -25.94 -36.93
C PHE A 5 17.59 -24.49 -37.17
N ILE A 6 17.21 -24.13 -38.39
CA ILE A 6 16.71 -22.78 -38.74
C ILE A 6 15.26 -22.63 -38.29
N LEU A 7 14.48 -23.70 -38.28
CA LEU A 7 13.08 -23.66 -37.82
C LEU A 7 12.96 -23.56 -36.30
N LEU A 8 13.95 -24.13 -35.56
CA LEU A 8 13.98 -24.05 -34.09
C LEU A 8 14.42 -22.68 -33.58
N LEU A 9 15.28 -21.98 -34.32
CA LEU A 9 15.71 -20.61 -33.99
C LEU A 9 14.62 -19.56 -34.26
N THR A 10 13.77 -19.79 -35.27
CA THR A 10 12.62 -18.89 -35.54
C THR A 10 11.46 -19.11 -34.56
N LEU A 11 11.28 -20.31 -34.01
CA LEU A 11 10.30 -20.53 -32.93
C LEU A 11 10.76 -20.01 -31.58
N LEU A 12 12.08 -19.98 -31.31
CA LEU A 12 12.61 -19.40 -30.06
C LEU A 12 12.56 -17.85 -30.08
N SER A 13 12.65 -17.22 -31.26
CA SER A 13 12.51 -15.76 -31.39
C SER A 13 11.07 -15.28 -31.25
N ILE A 14 10.08 -16.14 -31.50
CA ILE A 14 8.65 -15.81 -31.34
C ILE A 14 8.21 -15.94 -29.85
N LEU A 15 8.92 -16.75 -29.05
CA LEU A 15 8.64 -16.91 -27.61
C LEU A 15 9.30 -15.83 -26.73
N LEU A 16 10.18 -14.99 -27.30
CA LEU A 16 10.83 -13.89 -26.57
C LEU A 16 10.20 -12.50 -26.89
N HIS A 17 9.13 -12.47 -27.70
CA HIS A 17 8.40 -11.25 -28.05
C HIS A 17 6.94 -11.25 -27.57
N GLY A 18 6.66 -12.01 -26.57
CA GLY A 18 5.33 -12.06 -25.97
C GLY A 18 5.25 -11.20 -24.72
N CYS A 19 4.58 -10.09 -24.85
CA CYS A 19 4.06 -9.11 -23.88
C CYS A 19 4.79 -7.78 -23.80
N SER A 20 4.99 -7.14 -24.96
CA SER A 20 4.85 -5.69 -25.01
C SER A 20 3.36 -5.39 -25.15
N PHE A 21 2.71 -4.95 -24.08
CA PHE A 21 1.37 -4.36 -24.20
C PHE A 21 1.51 -3.03 -24.94
N ASP A 22 1.14 -3.03 -26.23
CA ASP A 22 0.93 -1.82 -26.99
C ASP A 22 -0.20 -1.00 -26.36
N PHE A 23 0.15 0.03 -25.63
CA PHE A 23 -0.74 1.07 -25.14
C PHE A 23 -1.07 2.12 -26.21
N ASN A 24 -1.01 1.78 -27.49
CA ASN A 24 -1.43 2.65 -28.57
C ASN A 24 -2.63 2.04 -29.31
N ASN A 25 -3.84 2.48 -28.91
CA ASN A 25 -4.84 3.01 -29.84
C ASN A 25 -6.20 3.29 -29.18
N GLY A 26 -6.59 4.53 -29.24
CA GLY A 26 -7.97 4.91 -29.48
C GLY A 26 -8.87 5.13 -28.29
N ASP A 27 -8.60 6.14 -27.51
CA ASP A 27 -9.69 7.02 -27.07
C ASP A 27 -9.10 8.42 -26.81
N ASN A 28 -9.46 9.37 -27.69
CA ASN A 28 -9.01 10.76 -27.65
C ASN A 28 -9.54 11.58 -26.47
N SER A 29 -10.06 10.93 -25.42
CA SER A 29 -10.54 11.57 -24.20
C SER A 29 -9.65 11.35 -22.96
N GLU A 30 -8.55 10.61 -23.07
CA GLU A 30 -7.64 10.32 -21.93
C GLU A 30 -6.23 10.94 -22.10
N ASN A 31 -5.98 11.73 -23.12
CA ASN A 31 -4.72 12.46 -23.29
C ASN A 31 -4.63 13.76 -22.47
N ASN A 32 -5.20 13.80 -21.28
CA ASN A 32 -4.78 14.76 -20.27
C ASN A 32 -3.67 14.15 -19.43
N VAL A 33 -2.61 13.73 -20.08
CA VAL A 33 -1.30 13.59 -19.47
C VAL A 33 -0.88 15.00 -19.07
N ASP A 34 -0.82 15.25 -17.79
CA ASP A 34 -0.02 16.29 -17.15
C ASP A 34 0.27 17.54 -17.98
N ASN A 35 -0.77 18.22 -18.46
CA ASN A 35 -0.62 19.56 -19.03
C ASN A 35 -0.05 20.58 -18.02
N THR A 36 0.15 20.14 -16.79
CA THR A 36 0.80 20.91 -15.73
C THR A 36 2.32 20.75 -15.71
N LEU A 37 2.86 19.77 -16.42
CA LEU A 37 4.30 19.69 -16.66
C LEU A 37 4.66 20.74 -17.69
N GLY A 38 5.25 21.83 -17.27
CA GLY A 38 5.87 22.77 -18.19
C GLY A 38 6.88 22.03 -19.07
N LYS A 39 6.98 22.41 -20.34
CA LYS A 39 7.96 21.82 -21.28
C LYS A 39 9.37 21.74 -20.73
N ASP A 40 9.71 22.66 -19.80
CA ASP A 40 11.03 22.78 -19.18
C ASP A 40 11.34 21.69 -18.15
N TYR A 41 10.35 20.89 -17.77
CA TYR A 41 10.48 19.79 -16.79
C TYR A 41 10.32 18.42 -17.44
N TYR A 42 10.21 18.38 -18.77
CA TYR A 42 9.96 17.15 -19.50
C TYR A 42 11.26 16.66 -20.14
N ASP A 43 11.69 15.47 -19.80
CA ASP A 43 12.84 14.83 -20.38
C ASP A 43 12.40 13.73 -21.37
N GLU A 44 12.72 13.90 -22.65
CA GLU A 44 12.32 12.97 -23.71
C GLU A 44 12.90 11.56 -23.54
N LEU A 45 14.02 11.41 -22.80
CA LEU A 45 14.66 10.11 -22.59
C LEU A 45 13.93 9.21 -21.58
N HIS A 46 13.14 9.82 -20.67
CA HIS A 46 12.52 9.12 -19.55
C HIS A 46 10.98 9.24 -19.53
N THR A 47 10.36 9.65 -20.62
CA THR A 47 8.91 9.93 -20.67
C THR A 47 8.02 8.69 -20.78
N GLU A 48 8.54 7.61 -21.32
CA GLU A 48 7.71 6.44 -21.67
C GLU A 48 7.29 5.58 -20.46
N ASN A 49 7.98 5.70 -19.30
CA ASN A 49 7.74 4.86 -18.13
C ASN A 49 7.81 5.60 -16.80
N LEU A 50 7.31 6.82 -16.71
CA LEU A 50 7.38 7.64 -15.48
C LEU A 50 6.86 6.93 -14.22
N TYR A 51 5.83 6.10 -14.37
CA TYR A 51 5.31 5.31 -13.27
C TYR A 51 6.34 4.26 -12.80
N ASP A 52 6.95 3.55 -13.70
CA ASP A 52 7.95 2.52 -13.38
C ASP A 52 9.21 3.17 -12.81
N ASP A 53 9.64 4.30 -13.36
CA ASP A 53 10.79 5.07 -12.85
C ASP A 53 10.58 5.53 -11.40
N LEU A 54 9.37 5.97 -11.05
CA LEU A 54 9.03 6.37 -9.68
C LEU A 54 9.17 5.21 -8.68
N PHE A 55 8.80 3.99 -9.09
CA PHE A 55 8.79 2.82 -8.21
C PHE A 55 10.01 1.90 -8.36
N ASP A 56 10.96 2.21 -9.25
CA ASP A 56 12.23 1.49 -9.31
C ASP A 56 13.13 1.89 -8.14
N LEU A 57 13.41 0.93 -7.25
CA LEU A 57 14.26 1.12 -6.07
C LEU A 57 15.72 1.48 -6.40
N LYS A 58 16.15 1.32 -7.65
CA LYS A 58 17.47 1.77 -8.10
C LYS A 58 17.56 3.27 -8.25
N ASN A 59 16.42 3.94 -8.42
CA ASN A 59 16.33 5.38 -8.54
C ASN A 59 16.25 6.04 -7.16
N LYS A 60 16.94 7.18 -6.99
CA LYS A 60 16.77 8.03 -5.82
C LYS A 60 15.64 9.01 -6.08
N ILE A 61 14.66 9.04 -5.18
CA ILE A 61 13.46 9.88 -5.28
C ILE A 61 13.53 11.00 -4.24
N GLU A 62 13.32 12.23 -4.68
CA GLU A 62 13.12 13.38 -3.79
C GLU A 62 11.78 14.04 -4.10
N ILE A 63 10.97 14.24 -3.06
CA ILE A 63 9.69 14.93 -3.15
C ILE A 63 9.81 16.27 -2.45
N LYS A 64 9.42 17.35 -3.12
CA LYS A 64 9.33 18.68 -2.53
C LYS A 64 7.90 19.21 -2.62
N VAL A 65 7.31 19.51 -1.49
CA VAL A 65 5.99 20.14 -1.38
C VAL A 65 6.15 21.60 -1.03
N ASN A 66 5.55 22.50 -1.81
CA ASN A 66 5.43 23.90 -1.48
C ASN A 66 4.00 24.17 -0.99
N ILE A 67 3.88 24.71 0.22
CA ILE A 67 2.59 24.94 0.86
C ILE A 67 2.61 26.23 1.68
N LYS A 68 1.50 26.97 1.70
CA LYS A 68 1.37 28.16 2.54
C LYS A 68 1.26 27.78 4.02
N GLU A 69 1.84 28.61 4.89
CA GLU A 69 1.72 28.42 6.34
C GLU A 69 0.26 28.35 6.79
N THR A 70 -0.60 29.14 6.18
CA THR A 70 -2.05 29.13 6.49
C THR A 70 -2.69 27.79 6.23
N GLU A 71 -2.28 27.08 5.19
CA GLU A 71 -2.83 25.76 4.85
C GLU A 71 -2.30 24.66 5.79
N ILE A 72 -1.02 24.74 6.20
CA ILE A 72 -0.47 23.84 7.23
C ILE A 72 -1.21 24.03 8.56
N LYS A 73 -1.51 25.27 8.96
CA LYS A 73 -2.31 25.55 10.17
C LYS A 73 -3.70 24.93 10.08
N LYS A 74 -4.35 25.01 8.92
CA LYS A 74 -5.66 24.36 8.71
C LYS A 74 -5.58 22.84 8.81
N ILE A 75 -4.50 22.20 8.32
CA ILE A 75 -4.27 20.77 8.49
C ILE A 75 -4.18 20.39 9.97
N GLU A 76 -3.48 21.21 10.76
CA GLU A 76 -3.40 21.03 12.21
C GLU A 76 -4.76 21.27 12.90
N GLU A 77 -5.48 22.33 12.54
CA GLU A 77 -6.83 22.61 13.05
C GLU A 77 -7.81 21.46 12.73
N ASP A 78 -7.73 20.89 11.53
CA ASP A 78 -8.53 19.72 11.14
C ASP A 78 -8.21 18.51 12.00
N PHE A 79 -6.93 18.29 12.32
CA PHE A 79 -6.53 17.21 13.21
C PHE A 79 -7.05 17.44 14.64
N GLN A 80 -6.90 18.66 15.18
CA GLN A 80 -7.40 19.01 16.52
C GLN A 80 -8.92 18.85 16.62
N LYS A 81 -9.64 19.15 15.53
CA LYS A 81 -11.11 19.11 15.51
C LYS A 81 -11.67 17.70 15.25
N TYR A 82 -11.05 16.95 14.36
CA TYR A 82 -11.62 15.71 13.81
C TYR A 82 -10.79 14.46 14.15
N GLY A 83 -9.62 14.59 14.78
CA GLY A 83 -8.74 13.49 15.12
C GLY A 83 -8.37 12.63 13.91
N SER A 84 -8.38 11.31 14.09
CA SER A 84 -8.06 10.34 13.03
C SER A 84 -9.10 10.29 11.89
N GLU A 85 -10.29 10.82 12.09
CA GLU A 85 -11.37 10.80 11.11
C GLU A 85 -11.41 12.06 10.21
N GLY A 86 -10.48 13.02 10.42
CA GLY A 86 -10.33 14.19 9.54
C GLY A 86 -9.80 13.79 8.16
N ASN A 87 -10.57 14.05 7.10
CA ASN A 87 -10.21 13.65 5.73
C ASN A 87 -10.29 14.84 4.75
N ILE A 88 -10.12 16.06 5.23
CA ILE A 88 -10.22 17.28 4.44
C ILE A 88 -8.86 17.57 3.80
N TYR A 89 -8.84 17.75 2.48
CA TYR A 89 -7.65 18.22 1.77
C TYR A 89 -7.49 19.73 1.91
N ARG A 90 -6.24 20.17 2.02
CA ARG A 90 -5.86 21.58 1.96
C ARG A 90 -5.00 21.83 0.75
N VAL A 91 -5.02 23.05 0.23
CA VAL A 91 -4.29 23.40 -0.99
C VAL A 91 -2.79 23.48 -0.71
N ALA A 92 -1.98 22.78 -1.49
CA ALA A 92 -0.56 23.05 -1.59
C ALA A 92 -0.24 23.61 -2.97
N ASP A 93 0.65 24.62 -3.01
CA ASP A 93 0.95 25.36 -4.23
C ASP A 93 1.55 24.48 -5.32
N SER A 94 2.42 23.53 -4.92
CA SER A 94 2.99 22.56 -5.86
C SER A 94 3.61 21.35 -5.16
N LEU A 95 3.75 20.26 -5.94
CA LEU A 95 4.60 19.13 -5.64
C LEU A 95 5.61 18.97 -6.79
N GLN A 96 6.86 18.76 -6.44
CA GLN A 96 7.94 18.43 -7.36
C GLN A 96 8.48 17.04 -6.99
N ILE A 97 8.68 16.20 -7.98
CA ILE A 97 9.41 14.93 -7.85
C ILE A 97 10.69 15.04 -8.65
N THR A 98 11.80 14.76 -8.01
CA THR A 98 13.12 14.66 -8.63
C THR A 98 13.52 13.20 -8.61
N ILE A 99 13.86 12.65 -9.76
CA ILE A 99 14.37 11.29 -9.94
C ILE A 99 15.85 11.39 -10.32
N THR A 100 16.72 10.79 -9.52
CA THR A 100 18.12 10.60 -9.88
C THR A 100 18.35 9.13 -10.20
N TYR A 101 18.76 8.88 -11.43
CA TYR A 101 19.01 7.55 -11.98
C TYR A 101 20.39 7.01 -11.58
N PRO A 102 20.66 5.70 -11.70
CA PRO A 102 21.94 5.10 -11.32
C PRO A 102 23.17 5.69 -12.05
N ASP A 103 22.99 6.25 -13.24
CA ASP A 103 24.02 6.94 -14.01
C ASP A 103 24.24 8.39 -13.58
N SER A 104 23.59 8.81 -12.49
CA SER A 104 23.57 10.18 -11.93
C SER A 104 22.83 11.20 -12.80
N TYR A 105 22.14 10.79 -13.86
CA TYR A 105 21.22 11.66 -14.57
C TYR A 105 20.05 12.02 -13.65
N THR A 106 19.53 13.24 -13.77
CA THR A 106 18.46 13.73 -12.90
C THR A 106 17.34 14.37 -13.72
N SER A 107 16.12 13.92 -13.51
CA SER A 107 14.90 14.50 -14.07
C SER A 107 14.06 15.16 -12.99
N VAL A 108 13.43 16.29 -13.33
CA VAL A 108 12.60 17.07 -12.42
C VAL A 108 11.21 17.26 -13.00
N TYR A 109 10.19 16.85 -12.25
CA TYR A 109 8.79 16.93 -12.63
C TYR A 109 8.01 17.74 -11.60
N LYS A 110 7.11 18.60 -12.04
CA LYS A 110 6.33 19.46 -11.15
C LYS A 110 4.86 19.46 -11.52
N ILE A 111 4.01 19.45 -10.50
CA ILE A 111 2.55 19.65 -10.62
C ILE A 111 2.13 20.73 -9.63
N GLU A 112 1.20 21.60 -10.04
CA GLU A 112 0.70 22.71 -9.23
C GLU A 112 -0.70 22.43 -8.68
N ASP A 113 -1.09 23.20 -7.66
CA ASP A 113 -2.43 23.18 -7.07
C ASP A 113 -2.89 21.79 -6.67
N ILE A 114 -2.16 21.15 -5.78
CA ILE A 114 -2.50 19.82 -5.28
C ILE A 114 -3.27 19.87 -3.95
N GLY A 115 -4.01 18.79 -3.68
CA GLY A 115 -4.60 18.55 -2.36
C GLY A 115 -3.63 17.81 -1.46
N ILE A 116 -3.46 18.27 -0.22
CA ILE A 116 -2.68 17.56 0.80
C ILE A 116 -3.46 17.47 2.10
N ARG A 117 -3.36 16.33 2.79
CA ARG A 117 -3.96 16.13 4.11
C ARG A 117 -3.17 15.13 4.95
N MET A 118 -3.40 15.13 6.25
CA MET A 118 -2.94 14.03 7.11
C MET A 118 -3.59 12.70 6.72
N LYS A 119 -2.83 11.61 6.90
CA LYS A 119 -3.28 10.24 6.73
C LYS A 119 -2.93 9.41 7.98
N GLY A 120 -3.48 8.21 8.06
CA GLY A 120 -3.29 7.27 9.17
C GLY A 120 -4.51 7.20 10.08
N ASN A 121 -4.48 6.30 11.04
CA ASN A 121 -5.45 6.17 12.11
C ASN A 121 -4.73 6.36 13.45
N THR A 122 -4.15 5.32 14.00
CA THR A 122 -3.39 5.39 15.26
C THR A 122 -2.09 6.19 15.16
N SER A 123 -1.54 6.33 13.95
CA SER A 123 -0.32 7.10 13.66
C SER A 123 -0.54 8.60 13.45
N ARG A 124 -1.79 9.10 13.56
CA ARG A 124 -2.04 10.54 13.49
C ARG A 124 -1.74 11.21 14.82
N HIS A 125 -1.03 12.32 14.74
CA HIS A 125 -0.74 13.20 15.85
C HIS A 125 -0.50 14.63 15.31
N SER A 126 -0.28 15.57 16.22
CA SER A 126 0.00 16.97 15.84
C SER A 126 1.28 17.05 14.98
N PHE A 127 1.24 17.89 13.94
CA PHE A 127 2.44 18.21 13.16
C PHE A 127 3.43 19.08 13.95
N TYR A 128 2.96 19.72 15.02
CA TYR A 128 3.77 20.53 15.91
C TYR A 128 3.65 20.02 17.34
N ASN A 129 4.78 19.71 17.93
CA ASN A 129 4.87 19.37 19.34
C ASN A 129 5.88 20.32 20.02
N ASN A 130 5.43 21.13 21.00
CA ASN A 130 6.25 22.10 21.70
C ASN A 130 7.06 23.06 20.78
N GLY A 131 6.48 23.44 19.64
CA GLY A 131 7.14 24.30 18.65
C GLY A 131 8.15 23.60 17.75
N ILE A 132 8.29 22.29 17.88
CA ILE A 132 9.11 21.43 17.04
C ILE A 132 8.20 20.70 16.05
N ARG A 133 8.64 20.63 14.79
CA ARG A 133 7.97 19.89 13.73
C ARG A 133 8.10 18.39 13.97
N ASP A 134 6.99 17.66 13.93
CA ASP A 134 6.95 16.20 14.03
C ASP A 134 6.65 15.55 12.67
N PHE A 135 6.74 14.23 12.60
CA PHE A 135 6.50 13.44 11.40
C PHE A 135 5.07 12.95 11.37
N ILE A 136 4.39 13.17 10.27
CA ILE A 136 3.04 12.68 10.03
C ILE A 136 2.96 12.01 8.66
N HIS A 137 1.98 11.14 8.49
CA HIS A 137 1.66 10.60 7.18
C HIS A 137 0.85 11.62 6.39
N PHE A 138 1.13 11.71 5.09
CA PHE A 138 0.39 12.55 4.16
C PHE A 138 -0.31 11.72 3.10
N LYS A 139 -1.46 12.20 2.65
CA LYS A 139 -2.06 11.81 1.38
C LYS A 139 -2.14 13.03 0.49
N ILE A 140 -1.64 12.87 -0.73
CA ILE A 140 -1.63 13.90 -1.76
C ILE A 140 -2.66 13.51 -2.81
N SER A 141 -3.49 14.44 -3.24
CA SER A 141 -4.46 14.28 -4.32
C SER A 141 -4.12 15.22 -5.46
N PHE A 142 -4.04 14.69 -6.66
CA PHE A 142 -3.89 15.49 -7.87
C PHE A 142 -5.24 15.95 -8.43
N GLN A 143 -6.33 15.46 -7.89
CA GLN A 143 -7.70 15.60 -8.42
C GLN A 143 -8.66 16.36 -7.52
N GLU A 144 -8.21 16.82 -6.34
CA GLU A 144 -9.08 17.54 -5.43
C GLU A 144 -9.59 18.83 -6.06
N THR A 145 -10.91 19.02 -6.06
CA THR A 145 -11.57 20.17 -6.70
C THR A 145 -11.85 21.33 -5.74
N PHE A 146 -11.77 21.10 -4.44
CA PHE A 146 -12.00 22.08 -3.37
C PHE A 146 -13.35 22.82 -3.46
N ASP A 147 -14.38 22.17 -4.02
CA ASP A 147 -15.69 22.77 -4.25
C ASP A 147 -16.84 22.03 -3.53
N ASP A 148 -16.53 21.12 -2.62
CA ASP A 148 -17.54 20.44 -1.81
C ASP A 148 -17.95 21.28 -0.61
N GLU A 149 -19.14 21.89 -0.66
CA GLU A 149 -19.70 22.73 0.42
C GLU A 149 -19.86 22.00 1.76
N LYS A 150 -19.85 20.66 1.77
CA LYS A 150 -19.89 19.86 3.00
C LYS A 150 -18.54 19.82 3.72
N LEU A 151 -17.45 19.96 2.97
CA LEU A 151 -16.09 19.85 3.48
C LEU A 151 -15.41 21.20 3.70
N TYR A 152 -15.73 22.19 2.85
CA TYR A 152 -15.05 23.48 2.83
C TYR A 152 -15.96 24.62 3.25
N LYS A 153 -15.40 25.61 3.97
CA LYS A 153 -16.10 26.86 4.25
C LYS A 153 -16.31 27.63 2.94
N LYS A 154 -17.36 28.44 2.87
CA LYS A 154 -17.66 29.23 1.67
C LYS A 154 -16.49 30.09 1.17
N SER A 155 -15.63 30.57 2.07
CA SER A 155 -14.43 31.35 1.75
C SER A 155 -13.25 30.51 1.26
N GLU A 156 -13.36 29.19 1.32
CA GLU A 156 -12.32 28.23 0.92
C GLU A 156 -12.69 27.48 -0.37
N LEU A 157 -13.96 27.62 -0.80
CA LEU A 157 -14.44 26.97 -2.03
C LEU A 157 -13.77 27.59 -3.25
N ILE A 158 -13.29 26.74 -4.14
CA ILE A 158 -12.82 27.14 -5.46
C ILE A 158 -14.01 27.16 -6.42
N SER A 159 -14.17 28.28 -7.13
CA SER A 159 -15.12 28.41 -8.22
C SER A 159 -14.40 28.07 -9.53
N TRP A 160 -14.95 27.13 -10.27
CA TRP A 160 -14.44 26.72 -11.58
C TRP A 160 -15.09 27.55 -12.68
N ASP A 161 -14.30 28.05 -13.64
CA ASP A 161 -14.81 28.87 -14.75
C ASP A 161 -15.71 28.08 -15.70
N SER A 162 -15.51 26.74 -15.77
CA SER A 162 -16.35 25.84 -16.56
C SER A 162 -16.46 24.45 -15.94
N LEU A 163 -17.48 23.70 -16.38
CA LEU A 163 -17.61 22.27 -16.03
C LEU A 163 -16.47 21.44 -16.63
N GLU A 164 -15.99 21.82 -17.82
CA GLU A 164 -14.88 21.14 -18.48
C GLU A 164 -13.59 21.28 -17.67
N GLU A 165 -13.25 22.47 -17.21
CA GLU A 165 -12.06 22.71 -16.38
C GLU A 165 -12.13 21.90 -15.08
N ARG A 166 -13.30 21.87 -14.44
CA ARG A 166 -13.54 21.07 -13.24
C ARG A 166 -13.38 19.56 -13.51
N GLU A 167 -13.91 19.05 -14.62
CA GLU A 167 -13.75 17.63 -14.99
C GLU A 167 -12.31 17.31 -15.37
N ASN A 168 -11.61 18.20 -16.05
CA ASN A 168 -10.18 18.08 -16.32
C ASN A 168 -9.38 17.96 -15.02
N ARG A 169 -9.71 18.77 -14.00
CA ARG A 169 -9.14 18.66 -12.66
C ARG A 169 -9.38 17.29 -12.02
N LYS A 170 -10.58 16.74 -12.10
CA LYS A 170 -10.95 15.42 -11.56
C LYS A 170 -10.26 14.25 -12.26
N ASN A 171 -9.84 14.45 -13.49
CA ASN A 171 -9.17 13.41 -14.28
C ASN A 171 -7.65 13.57 -14.30
N ARG A 172 -7.12 14.61 -13.67
CA ARG A 172 -5.69 14.89 -13.63
C ARG A 172 -4.90 13.76 -12.98
N THR A 173 -3.78 13.40 -13.59
CA THR A 173 -2.82 12.42 -13.06
C THR A 173 -1.42 13.02 -13.01
N PHE A 174 -0.55 12.41 -12.22
CA PHE A 174 0.87 12.71 -12.15
C PHE A 174 1.62 11.39 -11.99
N PHE A 175 2.59 11.10 -12.85
CA PHE A 175 3.19 9.77 -12.95
C PHE A 175 2.16 8.65 -13.19
N GLY A 176 1.10 8.93 -13.95
CA GLY A 176 0.00 8.00 -14.15
C GLY A 176 -0.81 7.68 -12.89
N LEU A 177 -0.68 8.48 -11.83
CA LEU A 177 -1.35 8.30 -10.53
C LEU A 177 -2.32 9.44 -10.24
N ARG A 178 -3.41 9.17 -9.54
CA ARG A 178 -4.38 10.19 -9.09
C ARG A 178 -4.01 10.79 -7.74
N ALA A 179 -3.19 10.09 -6.97
CA ALA A 179 -2.78 10.46 -5.64
C ALA A 179 -1.49 9.74 -5.27
N LEU A 180 -0.81 10.21 -4.22
CA LEU A 180 0.27 9.53 -3.52
C LEU A 180 -0.03 9.43 -2.04
N GLU A 181 0.43 8.35 -1.42
CA GLU A 181 0.42 8.21 0.03
C GLU A 181 1.87 8.21 0.53
N LEU A 182 2.17 9.14 1.43
CA LEU A 182 3.50 9.32 1.99
C LEU A 182 3.45 8.94 3.47
N LYS A 183 4.19 7.89 3.85
CA LYS A 183 4.25 7.42 5.23
C LYS A 183 5.67 7.58 5.77
N TYR A 184 5.80 8.25 6.92
CA TYR A 184 7.04 8.15 7.68
C TYR A 184 7.14 6.76 8.34
N ASN A 185 8.31 6.41 8.83
CA ASN A 185 8.61 5.10 9.42
C ASN A 185 8.06 4.99 10.87
N ALA A 186 6.74 5.01 11.01
CA ALA A 186 6.05 5.02 12.30
C ALA A 186 6.31 3.76 13.13
N GLU A 187 6.49 2.63 12.49
CA GLU A 187 6.64 1.33 13.13
C GLU A 187 8.11 1.02 13.50
N GLY A 188 9.05 1.89 13.13
CA GLY A 188 10.46 1.76 13.51
C GLY A 188 11.21 0.66 12.77
N ASP A 189 10.86 0.37 11.50
CA ASP A 189 11.66 -0.49 10.64
C ASP A 189 12.98 0.20 10.29
N LEU A 190 14.05 -0.17 10.98
CA LEU A 190 15.38 0.43 10.78
C LEU A 190 15.92 0.23 9.36
N THR A 191 15.45 -0.79 8.66
CA THR A 191 15.87 -1.08 7.27
C THR A 191 15.08 -0.31 6.24
N TYR A 192 13.92 0.27 6.59
CA TYR A 192 12.94 0.84 5.66
C TYR A 192 12.45 -0.12 4.57
N SER A 193 12.75 -1.41 4.69
CA SER A 193 12.64 -2.39 3.59
C SER A 193 11.51 -3.38 3.76
N LYS A 194 11.00 -3.61 4.99
CA LYS A 194 10.13 -4.76 5.28
C LYS A 194 8.80 -4.72 4.51
N ASP A 195 8.11 -3.60 4.53
CA ASP A 195 6.85 -3.45 3.78
C ASP A 195 7.07 -3.21 2.27
N VAL A 196 8.18 -2.60 1.87
CA VAL A 196 8.59 -2.52 0.45
C VAL A 196 8.82 -3.93 -0.11
N TYR A 197 9.55 -4.75 0.64
CA TYR A 197 9.78 -6.15 0.29
C TYR A 197 8.47 -6.96 0.28
N ALA A 198 7.60 -6.77 1.27
CA ALA A 198 6.29 -7.44 1.31
C ALA A 198 5.48 -7.11 0.05
N SER A 199 5.39 -5.83 -0.32
CA SER A 199 4.72 -5.38 -1.54
C SER A 199 5.31 -6.05 -2.80
N LYS A 200 6.65 -6.09 -2.92
CA LYS A 200 7.35 -6.75 -4.03
C LYS A 200 6.99 -8.25 -4.11
N ILE A 201 7.01 -8.95 -2.97
CA ILE A 201 6.72 -10.39 -2.90
C ILE A 201 5.27 -10.69 -3.30
N TYR A 202 4.28 -9.96 -2.80
CA TYR A 202 2.89 -10.19 -3.23
C TYR A 202 2.74 -10.11 -4.74
N ARG A 203 3.31 -9.08 -5.37
CA ARG A 203 3.24 -8.90 -6.84
C ARG A 203 4.03 -9.96 -7.60
N GLU A 204 5.20 -10.36 -7.09
CA GLU A 204 6.03 -11.41 -7.70
C GLU A 204 5.29 -12.76 -7.77
N TYR A 205 4.44 -13.04 -6.79
CA TYR A 205 3.61 -14.24 -6.76
C TYR A 205 2.18 -14.05 -7.31
N GLY A 206 1.94 -12.98 -8.06
CA GLY A 206 0.67 -12.77 -8.77
C GLY A 206 -0.49 -12.27 -7.91
N VAL A 207 -0.23 -11.86 -6.67
CA VAL A 207 -1.23 -11.20 -5.84
C VAL A 207 -1.19 -9.70 -6.11
N LEU A 208 -2.34 -9.13 -6.41
CA LEU A 208 -2.46 -7.68 -6.62
C LEU A 208 -2.10 -6.93 -5.34
N ALA A 209 -1.05 -6.11 -5.41
CA ALA A 209 -0.58 -5.29 -4.31
C ALA A 209 -0.04 -3.96 -4.84
N GLN A 210 -0.21 -2.90 -4.04
CA GLN A 210 0.26 -1.56 -4.38
C GLN A 210 1.78 -1.52 -4.57
N GLN A 211 2.27 -0.73 -5.53
CA GLN A 211 3.69 -0.40 -5.62
C GLN A 211 4.11 0.45 -4.43
N THR A 212 5.35 0.25 -3.98
CA THR A 212 5.92 0.96 -2.84
C THR A 212 7.40 1.24 -3.11
N THR A 213 7.82 2.48 -2.87
CA THR A 213 9.22 2.90 -2.92
C THR A 213 9.56 3.82 -1.74
N ILE A 214 10.79 4.31 -1.71
CA ILE A 214 11.29 5.24 -0.70
C ILE A 214 11.67 6.55 -1.37
N GLY A 215 11.52 7.67 -0.66
CA GLY A 215 12.00 8.97 -1.10
C GLY A 215 12.21 9.93 0.05
N ILE A 216 12.98 10.98 -0.22
CA ILE A 216 13.19 12.08 0.72
C ILE A 216 12.02 13.04 0.58
N LEU A 217 11.37 13.39 1.68
CA LEU A 217 10.34 14.42 1.69
C LEU A 217 10.90 15.75 2.20
N ASN A 218 10.84 16.75 1.34
CA ASN A 218 11.15 18.14 1.65
C ASN A 218 9.84 18.96 1.66
N MET A 219 9.66 19.81 2.65
CA MET A 219 8.54 20.76 2.70
C MET A 219 9.06 22.18 2.77
N ASN A 220 8.52 23.03 1.89
CA ASN A 220 8.72 24.47 1.91
C ASN A 220 7.42 25.14 2.37
N ILE A 221 7.42 25.68 3.59
CA ILE A 221 6.24 26.19 4.26
C ILE A 221 6.28 27.72 4.28
N GLY A 222 5.71 28.35 3.25
CA GLY A 222 5.69 29.79 3.11
C GLY A 222 7.08 30.41 3.18
N ASN A 223 7.19 31.58 3.85
CA ASN A 223 8.47 32.28 4.02
C ASN A 223 9.16 31.96 5.35
N LYS A 224 8.66 30.97 6.12
CA LYS A 224 9.21 30.62 7.44
C LYS A 224 10.23 29.50 7.34
N SER A 225 11.50 29.86 7.46
CA SER A 225 12.62 28.92 7.43
C SER A 225 12.60 27.87 8.56
N SER A 226 12.03 28.22 9.74
CA SER A 226 11.98 27.30 10.89
C SER A 226 11.05 26.10 10.71
N LEU A 227 10.08 26.18 9.81
CA LEU A 227 9.12 25.11 9.52
C LEU A 227 9.45 24.36 8.24
N SER A 228 10.21 25.00 7.35
CA SER A 228 10.66 24.45 6.08
C SER A 228 11.88 23.53 6.28
N GLY A 229 12.08 22.62 5.33
CA GLY A 229 13.26 21.77 5.26
C GLY A 229 12.92 20.30 5.02
N THR A 230 13.95 19.47 5.16
CA THR A 230 13.84 18.03 4.98
C THR A 230 13.12 17.40 6.15
N LEU A 231 12.08 16.62 5.85
CA LEU A 231 11.39 15.77 6.82
C LEU A 231 12.07 14.42 6.99
N GLY A 232 12.87 13.98 6.03
CA GLY A 232 13.58 12.69 6.05
C GLY A 232 12.99 11.69 5.07
N LEU A 233 13.26 10.41 5.31
CA LEU A 233 12.82 9.33 4.46
C LEU A 233 11.35 9.01 4.68
N TYR A 234 10.62 8.93 3.58
CA TYR A 234 9.21 8.55 3.52
C TYR A 234 9.03 7.38 2.58
N LYS A 235 8.18 6.46 2.97
CA LYS A 235 7.66 5.42 2.08
C LYS A 235 6.59 6.02 1.19
N ILE A 236 6.68 5.77 -0.10
CA ILE A 236 5.79 6.29 -1.13
C ILE A 236 4.95 5.13 -1.63
N TYR A 237 3.64 5.21 -1.46
CA TYR A 237 2.72 4.15 -1.87
C TYR A 237 1.82 4.60 -3.01
N GLU A 238 1.64 3.69 -3.96
CA GLU A 238 0.55 3.77 -4.92
C GLU A 238 -0.79 3.57 -4.23
N PRO A 239 -1.80 4.42 -4.40
CA PRO A 239 -3.13 4.17 -3.86
C PRO A 239 -3.84 3.01 -4.57
N LEU A 240 -4.51 2.15 -3.81
CA LEU A 240 -5.46 1.18 -4.37
C LEU A 240 -6.74 1.90 -4.77
N ASP A 241 -6.84 2.28 -6.02
CA ASP A 241 -7.95 3.04 -6.58
C ASP A 241 -8.34 2.58 -8.00
N ARG A 242 -9.16 3.37 -8.70
CA ARG A 242 -9.61 3.05 -10.06
C ARG A 242 -8.44 2.95 -11.06
N ILE A 243 -7.40 3.78 -10.94
CA ILE A 243 -6.25 3.73 -11.86
C ILE A 243 -5.43 2.46 -11.61
N PHE A 244 -5.22 2.10 -10.34
CA PHE A 244 -4.60 0.82 -9.98
C PHE A 244 -5.34 -0.35 -10.64
N ILE A 245 -6.67 -0.38 -10.56
CA ILE A 245 -7.47 -1.44 -11.19
C ILE A 245 -7.29 -1.43 -12.71
N LYS A 246 -7.40 -0.26 -13.35
CA LYS A 246 -7.23 -0.13 -14.80
C LYS A 246 -5.85 -0.59 -15.30
N ARG A 247 -4.80 -0.42 -14.48
CA ARG A 247 -3.43 -0.85 -14.82
C ARG A 247 -3.26 -2.36 -14.69
N ASN A 248 -3.94 -3.00 -13.76
CA ASN A 248 -3.73 -4.40 -13.41
C ASN A 248 -4.76 -5.37 -14.03
N PHE A 249 -5.83 -4.86 -14.63
CA PHE A 249 -6.86 -5.66 -15.29
C PHE A 249 -7.03 -5.27 -16.75
N PRO A 250 -7.35 -6.22 -17.65
CA PRO A 250 -7.61 -5.94 -19.05
C PRO A 250 -8.84 -5.03 -19.22
N LYS A 251 -8.89 -4.24 -20.30
CA LYS A 251 -9.94 -3.23 -20.55
C LYS A 251 -11.39 -3.76 -20.43
N ASN A 252 -11.62 -5.00 -20.77
CA ASN A 252 -12.92 -5.65 -20.69
C ASN A 252 -13.24 -6.22 -19.30
N ASN A 253 -12.42 -5.96 -18.28
CA ASN A 253 -12.60 -6.47 -16.92
C ASN A 253 -12.08 -5.52 -15.84
N ASN A 254 -12.04 -4.21 -16.10
CA ASN A 254 -11.46 -3.21 -15.20
C ASN A 254 -12.43 -2.11 -14.74
N ASP A 255 -13.73 -2.27 -14.98
CA ASP A 255 -14.79 -1.36 -14.50
C ASP A 255 -15.66 -2.02 -13.41
N GLY A 256 -15.03 -2.82 -12.55
CA GLY A 256 -15.67 -3.51 -11.43
C GLY A 256 -15.74 -2.69 -10.13
N GLU A 257 -16.08 -3.38 -9.04
CA GLU A 257 -16.36 -2.80 -7.73
C GLU A 257 -15.19 -3.01 -6.77
N LEU A 258 -14.51 -1.93 -6.37
CA LEU A 258 -13.44 -1.96 -5.38
C LEU A 258 -13.98 -1.56 -4.00
N TYR A 259 -13.85 -2.42 -3.01
CA TYR A 259 -14.21 -2.17 -1.63
C TYR A 259 -12.97 -2.15 -0.73
N LYS A 260 -12.90 -1.16 0.16
CA LYS A 260 -11.92 -1.11 1.25
C LYS A 260 -12.54 -1.67 2.53
N ALA A 261 -11.88 -2.63 3.16
CA ALA A 261 -12.18 -3.04 4.52
C ALA A 261 -11.90 -1.90 5.50
N THR A 262 -12.85 -1.59 6.37
CA THR A 262 -12.80 -0.46 7.30
C THR A 262 -12.86 -0.97 8.73
N TRP A 263 -11.75 -0.85 9.43
CA TRP A 263 -11.66 -1.20 10.84
C TRP A 263 -12.42 -0.20 11.71
N GLY A 264 -13.11 -0.67 12.74
CA GLY A 264 -13.81 0.19 13.70
C GLY A 264 -15.01 0.95 13.14
N SER A 265 -15.64 0.46 12.04
CA SER A 265 -16.85 1.09 11.50
C SER A 265 -18.05 0.96 12.43
N ALA A 266 -19.05 1.82 12.25
CA ALA A 266 -20.35 1.74 12.95
C ALA A 266 -21.11 0.43 12.69
N LYS A 267 -20.71 -0.36 11.69
CA LYS A 267 -21.29 -1.67 11.34
C LYS A 267 -20.41 -2.84 11.79
N GLY A 268 -19.38 -2.59 12.58
CA GLY A 268 -18.50 -3.61 13.14
C GLY A 268 -17.24 -3.85 12.31
N MET A 269 -16.48 -4.85 12.72
CA MET A 269 -15.23 -5.26 12.08
C MET A 269 -15.48 -5.90 10.72
N PRO A 270 -14.57 -5.72 9.73
CA PRO A 270 -14.72 -6.29 8.39
C PRO A 270 -14.34 -7.77 8.32
N THR A 271 -14.97 -8.60 9.14
CA THR A 271 -14.70 -10.03 9.32
C THR A 271 -15.26 -10.92 8.21
N LEU A 272 -16.09 -10.39 7.31
CA LEU A 272 -16.94 -11.12 6.36
C LEU A 272 -18.03 -12.00 7.04
N ASN A 273 -18.29 -11.82 8.35
CA ASN A 273 -19.23 -12.65 9.12
C ASN A 273 -20.67 -12.12 9.13
N THR A 274 -21.04 -11.28 8.18
CA THR A 274 -22.37 -10.64 8.12
C THR A 274 -23.05 -10.86 6.79
N LYS A 275 -24.39 -10.91 6.82
CA LYS A 275 -25.23 -10.82 5.60
C LYS A 275 -25.91 -9.46 5.47
N SER A 276 -25.65 -8.54 6.39
CA SER A 276 -26.33 -7.26 6.43
C SER A 276 -25.95 -6.38 5.25
N SER A 277 -26.93 -5.96 4.46
CA SER A 277 -26.73 -4.98 3.38
C SER A 277 -26.30 -3.59 3.89
N LYS A 278 -26.40 -3.34 5.19
CA LYS A 278 -25.94 -2.11 5.82
C LYS A 278 -24.42 -2.10 6.10
N SER A 279 -23.74 -3.23 5.90
CA SER A 279 -22.29 -3.35 6.18
C SER A 279 -21.42 -2.89 5.02
N TYR A 280 -21.97 -2.70 3.83
CA TYR A 280 -21.26 -2.31 2.62
C TYR A 280 -21.99 -1.19 1.86
N GLY A 281 -21.23 -0.41 1.15
CA GLY A 281 -21.73 0.72 0.36
C GLY A 281 -20.71 1.85 0.28
N VAL A 282 -21.17 3.02 -0.06
CA VAL A 282 -20.35 4.23 -0.01
C VAL A 282 -20.33 4.75 1.43
N ASP A 283 -19.15 4.96 1.98
CA ASP A 283 -19.01 5.65 3.26
C ASP A 283 -19.46 7.11 3.11
N ASP A 284 -20.49 7.49 3.84
CA ASP A 284 -21.09 8.82 3.87
C ASP A 284 -20.83 9.59 5.18
N SER A 285 -19.92 9.08 6.02
CA SER A 285 -19.51 9.73 7.26
C SER A 285 -18.87 11.10 7.00
N MET A 286 -19.24 12.08 7.80
CA MET A 286 -18.61 13.40 7.80
C MET A 286 -17.26 13.35 8.50
N PRO A 287 -16.36 14.33 8.25
CA PRO A 287 -15.11 14.45 9.00
C PRO A 287 -15.36 14.46 10.51
N GLY A 288 -14.67 13.58 11.24
CA GLY A 288 -14.84 13.40 12.69
C GLY A 288 -15.87 12.34 13.09
N GLU A 289 -16.61 11.79 12.15
CA GLU A 289 -17.56 10.71 12.42
C GLU A 289 -16.94 9.33 12.16
N THR A 290 -17.37 8.35 12.93
CA THR A 290 -17.05 6.95 12.69
C THR A 290 -17.53 6.51 11.30
N LYS A 291 -16.72 5.74 10.59
CA LYS A 291 -17.06 5.22 9.25
C LYS A 291 -18.41 4.50 9.26
N SER A 292 -19.25 4.82 8.30
CA SER A 292 -20.63 4.36 8.25
C SER A 292 -20.78 2.90 7.80
N VAL A 293 -19.77 2.33 7.13
CA VAL A 293 -19.79 0.96 6.58
C VAL A 293 -18.48 0.21 6.86
N SER A 294 -18.57 -1.14 6.96
CA SER A 294 -17.41 -2.02 7.12
C SER A 294 -16.66 -2.27 5.80
N TYR A 295 -17.36 -2.13 4.66
CA TYR A 295 -16.80 -2.30 3.31
C TYR A 295 -17.17 -1.09 2.47
N ASP A 296 -16.23 -0.16 2.35
CA ASP A 296 -16.43 1.13 1.69
C ASP A 296 -16.15 1.03 0.19
N LEU A 297 -17.14 1.27 -0.65
CA LEU A 297 -17.06 1.25 -2.10
C LEU A 297 -16.24 2.43 -2.64
N LYS A 298 -15.14 2.14 -3.33
CA LYS A 298 -14.20 3.14 -3.88
C LYS A 298 -14.41 3.44 -5.36
N THR A 299 -14.88 2.46 -6.14
CA THR A 299 -15.16 2.62 -7.58
C THR A 299 -16.65 2.46 -7.87
N ASN A 300 -17.09 2.90 -9.04
CA ASN A 300 -18.48 2.71 -9.52
C ASN A 300 -19.60 3.12 -8.55
N LYS A 301 -19.33 4.09 -7.67
CA LYS A 301 -20.22 4.53 -6.58
C LYS A 301 -21.66 4.84 -7.01
N LYS A 302 -21.86 5.27 -8.27
CA LYS A 302 -23.21 5.60 -8.82
C LYS A 302 -23.87 4.45 -9.57
N LYS A 303 -23.10 3.44 -10.00
CA LYS A 303 -23.58 2.36 -10.86
C LYS A 303 -23.79 1.04 -10.09
N SER A 304 -23.02 0.83 -9.02
CA SER A 304 -23.05 -0.39 -8.24
C SER A 304 -24.42 -0.64 -7.61
N ASN A 305 -24.91 -1.85 -7.77
CA ASN A 305 -26.05 -2.40 -7.03
C ASN A 305 -25.62 -3.29 -5.86
N HIS A 306 -24.31 -3.40 -5.63
CA HIS A 306 -23.67 -4.20 -4.58
C HIS A 306 -23.99 -5.70 -4.63
N GLN A 307 -24.42 -6.23 -5.77
CA GLN A 307 -24.84 -7.63 -5.87
C GLN A 307 -23.66 -8.59 -5.65
N ASN A 308 -22.47 -8.24 -6.14
CA ASN A 308 -21.29 -9.10 -6.04
C ASN A 308 -20.84 -9.31 -4.58
N ILE A 309 -20.70 -8.24 -3.80
CA ILE A 309 -20.36 -8.36 -2.39
C ILE A 309 -21.49 -9.04 -1.60
N SER A 310 -22.76 -8.78 -1.93
CA SER A 310 -23.90 -9.44 -1.32
C SER A 310 -23.86 -10.96 -1.55
N ASN A 311 -23.60 -11.40 -2.78
CA ASN A 311 -23.46 -12.81 -3.13
C ASN A 311 -22.31 -13.47 -2.37
N LEU A 312 -21.13 -12.82 -2.32
CA LEU A 312 -19.97 -13.30 -1.57
C LEU A 312 -20.30 -13.49 -0.08
N LEU A 313 -20.89 -12.47 0.57
CA LEU A 313 -21.24 -12.53 2.00
C LEU A 313 -22.32 -13.57 2.29
N ASN A 314 -23.31 -13.71 1.42
CA ASN A 314 -24.36 -14.74 1.56
C ASN A 314 -23.79 -16.15 1.45
N TRP A 315 -22.89 -16.40 0.51
CA TRP A 315 -22.20 -17.67 0.34
C TRP A 315 -21.32 -18.00 1.54
N ILE A 316 -20.44 -17.08 1.97
CA ILE A 316 -19.58 -17.27 3.15
C ILE A 316 -20.41 -17.61 4.40
N ASN A 317 -21.55 -16.94 4.58
CA ASN A 317 -22.41 -17.09 5.74
C ASN A 317 -23.59 -18.06 5.49
N SER A 318 -23.49 -18.95 4.50
CA SER A 318 -24.43 -20.05 4.29
C SER A 318 -24.41 -21.03 5.48
N SER A 319 -25.33 -21.98 5.51
CA SER A 319 -25.38 -23.03 6.55
C SER A 319 -24.30 -24.10 6.38
N SER A 320 -23.63 -24.16 5.23
CA SER A 320 -22.55 -25.12 4.99
C SER A 320 -21.38 -24.91 5.96
N LYS A 321 -20.83 -26.01 6.47
CA LYS A 321 -19.63 -26.00 7.33
C LYS A 321 -18.32 -26.01 6.54
N ASP A 322 -18.38 -26.47 5.30
CA ASP A 322 -17.27 -26.48 4.35
C ASP A 322 -17.74 -25.90 3.03
N ILE A 323 -17.08 -24.83 2.58
CA ILE A 323 -17.35 -24.13 1.33
C ILE A 323 -16.16 -24.22 0.36
N SER A 324 -15.16 -25.04 0.67
CA SER A 324 -13.89 -25.12 -0.05
C SER A 324 -14.02 -25.48 -1.53
N ASN A 325 -15.01 -26.30 -1.88
CA ASN A 325 -15.23 -26.73 -3.26
C ASN A 325 -15.89 -25.67 -4.15
N GLU A 326 -16.31 -24.56 -3.58
CA GLU A 326 -17.04 -23.51 -4.29
C GLU A 326 -16.27 -22.17 -4.35
N VAL A 327 -15.07 -22.10 -3.77
CA VAL A 327 -14.29 -20.85 -3.67
C VAL A 327 -14.12 -20.22 -5.03
N SER A 328 -13.75 -20.97 -6.06
CA SER A 328 -13.52 -20.47 -7.42
C SER A 328 -14.74 -19.90 -8.13
N LYS A 329 -15.95 -20.10 -7.58
CA LYS A 329 -17.17 -19.45 -8.11
C LYS A 329 -17.32 -17.98 -7.68
N TYR A 330 -16.64 -17.58 -6.63
CA TYR A 330 -16.79 -16.26 -5.99
C TYR A 330 -15.49 -15.51 -5.84
N ILE A 331 -14.37 -16.23 -5.77
CA ILE A 331 -13.04 -15.68 -5.46
C ILE A 331 -12.04 -16.24 -6.48
N ASP A 332 -11.10 -15.43 -6.93
CA ASP A 332 -9.92 -15.95 -7.62
C ASP A 332 -9.09 -16.81 -6.65
N GLU A 333 -9.26 -18.11 -6.79
CA GLU A 333 -8.81 -19.10 -5.82
C GLU A 333 -7.29 -19.12 -5.68
N ASP A 334 -6.57 -19.02 -6.78
CA ASP A 334 -5.11 -19.09 -6.79
C ASP A 334 -4.48 -17.87 -6.10
N SER A 335 -4.93 -16.67 -6.46
CA SER A 335 -4.54 -15.42 -5.82
C SER A 335 -4.90 -15.40 -4.33
N PHE A 336 -6.09 -15.88 -3.96
CA PHE A 336 -6.54 -15.94 -2.57
C PHE A 336 -5.65 -16.86 -1.70
N ILE A 337 -5.36 -18.08 -2.19
CA ILE A 337 -4.50 -19.03 -1.48
C ILE A 337 -3.09 -18.47 -1.34
N THR A 338 -2.57 -17.85 -2.40
CA THR A 338 -1.24 -17.23 -2.40
C THR A 338 -1.19 -16.03 -1.44
N TRP A 339 -2.23 -15.19 -1.42
CA TRP A 339 -2.36 -14.09 -0.48
C TRP A 339 -2.30 -14.55 0.98
N LEU A 340 -3.06 -15.59 1.34
CA LEU A 340 -3.03 -16.18 2.69
C LEU A 340 -1.65 -16.80 3.02
N ALA A 341 -1.03 -17.48 2.06
CA ALA A 341 0.28 -18.10 2.27
C ALA A 341 1.38 -17.06 2.53
N ILE A 342 1.41 -15.96 1.75
CA ILE A 342 2.36 -14.87 1.97
C ILE A 342 2.08 -14.17 3.30
N MET A 343 0.82 -13.93 3.66
CA MET A 343 0.40 -13.36 4.94
C MET A 343 0.93 -14.15 6.13
N TYR A 344 0.83 -15.48 6.05
CA TYR A 344 1.41 -16.39 7.05
C TYR A 344 2.93 -16.33 7.07
N LEU A 345 3.58 -16.39 5.90
CA LEU A 345 5.05 -16.42 5.79
C LEU A 345 5.69 -15.09 6.20
N SER A 346 5.11 -13.96 5.83
CA SER A 346 5.59 -12.62 6.21
C SER A 346 5.32 -12.31 7.69
N GLY A 347 4.37 -13.03 8.31
CA GLY A 347 3.98 -12.81 9.70
C GLY A 347 3.37 -11.44 9.94
N ASP A 348 2.76 -10.87 8.94
CA ASP A 348 1.93 -9.70 9.08
C ASP A 348 0.78 -10.02 10.03
N TRP A 349 0.76 -9.37 11.19
CA TRP A 349 -0.23 -9.70 12.22
C TRP A 349 -1.43 -8.76 12.23
N ASP A 350 -1.33 -7.59 11.59
CA ASP A 350 -2.39 -6.59 11.48
C ASP A 350 -3.11 -6.71 10.12
N ASN A 351 -3.59 -7.89 9.81
CA ASN A 351 -4.18 -8.19 8.51
C ASN A 351 -5.50 -8.98 8.62
N PHE A 352 -6.04 -9.41 7.48
CA PHE A 352 -7.27 -10.19 7.40
C PHE A 352 -7.23 -11.48 8.22
N MET A 353 -6.13 -12.23 8.18
CA MET A 353 -6.05 -13.55 8.82
C MET A 353 -6.06 -13.48 10.35
N TYR A 354 -5.38 -12.46 10.92
CA TYR A 354 -5.11 -12.37 12.35
C TYR A 354 -5.85 -11.25 13.06
N ASP A 355 -6.30 -10.22 12.33
CA ASP A 355 -7.00 -9.06 12.92
C ASP A 355 -8.26 -8.65 12.13
N SER A 356 -8.57 -9.34 11.04
CA SER A 356 -9.69 -9.02 10.15
C SER A 356 -9.63 -7.59 9.62
N ASN A 357 -8.44 -7.11 9.28
CA ASN A 357 -8.14 -5.73 8.90
C ASN A 357 -7.26 -5.66 7.65
N ASN A 358 -6.99 -4.46 7.19
CA ASN A 358 -5.97 -4.11 6.19
C ASN A 358 -6.04 -4.92 4.88
N PHE A 359 -7.21 -4.90 4.24
CA PHE A 359 -7.39 -5.50 2.91
C PHE A 359 -8.38 -4.71 2.05
N PHE A 360 -8.30 -4.95 0.75
CA PHE A 360 -9.29 -4.54 -0.22
C PHE A 360 -9.85 -5.77 -0.93
N MET A 361 -11.03 -5.61 -1.51
CA MET A 361 -11.69 -6.59 -2.37
C MET A 361 -12.06 -5.91 -3.69
N TYR A 362 -11.60 -6.44 -4.79
CA TYR A 362 -12.04 -6.04 -6.11
C TYR A 362 -12.90 -7.14 -6.71
N PHE A 363 -14.11 -6.80 -7.09
CA PHE A 363 -14.98 -7.66 -7.88
C PHE A 363 -14.86 -7.22 -9.33
N ASP A 364 -14.40 -8.13 -10.17
CA ASP A 364 -14.36 -7.89 -11.61
C ASP A 364 -15.78 -7.88 -12.22
N GLU A 365 -15.88 -7.63 -13.52
CA GLU A 365 -17.18 -7.57 -14.21
C GLU A 365 -17.91 -8.93 -14.27
N SER A 366 -17.19 -10.03 -14.08
CA SER A 366 -17.78 -11.37 -13.94
C SER A 366 -18.27 -11.69 -12.52
N GLY A 367 -17.95 -10.83 -11.54
CA GLY A 367 -18.30 -10.99 -10.14
C GLY A 367 -17.29 -11.79 -9.32
N ILE A 368 -16.12 -12.12 -9.88
CA ILE A 368 -15.03 -12.79 -9.16
C ILE A 368 -14.30 -11.78 -8.28
N CYS A 369 -14.10 -12.16 -7.02
CA CYS A 369 -13.44 -11.34 -6.00
C CYS A 369 -11.93 -11.60 -5.97
N TYR A 370 -11.13 -10.52 -6.04
CA TYR A 370 -9.69 -10.51 -5.82
C TYR A 370 -9.40 -9.81 -4.50
N PHE A 371 -8.74 -10.49 -3.58
CA PHE A 371 -8.29 -9.89 -2.33
C PHE A 371 -6.92 -9.25 -2.52
N MET A 372 -6.73 -8.07 -1.92
CA MET A 372 -5.48 -7.30 -2.00
C MET A 372 -5.01 -6.92 -0.61
N PRO A 373 -3.71 -7.11 -0.29
CA PRO A 373 -3.13 -6.63 0.97
C PRO A 373 -3.10 -5.10 1.00
N PHE A 374 -3.18 -4.57 2.19
CA PHE A 374 -3.04 -3.14 2.45
C PHE A 374 -2.34 -2.94 3.79
N ASP A 375 -1.52 -1.88 3.90
CA ASP A 375 -0.85 -1.49 5.15
C ASP A 375 0.06 -2.59 5.73
N MET A 376 1.01 -3.07 4.92
CA MET A 376 1.89 -4.21 5.22
C MET A 376 3.11 -3.81 6.07
N ASP A 377 3.01 -2.77 6.88
CA ASP A 377 4.13 -2.24 7.66
C ASP A 377 4.46 -3.02 8.93
N ARG A 378 3.74 -4.13 9.21
CA ARG A 378 3.96 -5.00 10.36
C ARG A 378 4.36 -6.42 9.96
N THR A 379 5.23 -6.51 8.97
CA THR A 379 5.72 -7.75 8.37
C THR A 379 7.15 -8.10 8.79
N PHE A 380 7.57 -9.32 8.50
CA PHE A 380 8.94 -9.83 8.64
C PHE A 380 9.56 -9.54 10.01
N GLY A 381 8.78 -9.78 11.06
CA GLY A 381 9.24 -9.70 12.44
C GLY A 381 9.03 -8.34 13.11
N LEU A 382 8.60 -7.32 12.39
CA LEU A 382 8.36 -6.00 12.98
C LEU A 382 7.16 -6.05 13.94
N LEU A 383 7.35 -5.54 15.18
CA LEU A 383 6.37 -5.56 16.26
C LEU A 383 5.69 -6.93 16.52
N SER A 384 6.36 -8.03 16.16
CA SER A 384 5.74 -9.35 16.12
C SER A 384 6.22 -10.29 17.21
N LYS A 385 7.27 -9.96 17.97
CA LYS A 385 7.89 -10.86 18.94
C LYS A 385 6.92 -11.30 20.01
N HIS A 386 6.19 -10.38 20.61
CA HIS A 386 5.17 -10.66 21.61
C HIS A 386 3.89 -11.31 21.03
N ARG A 387 3.69 -11.26 19.71
CA ARG A 387 2.57 -11.89 19.00
C ARG A 387 2.87 -13.32 18.56
N GLY A 388 4.11 -13.78 18.73
CA GLY A 388 4.53 -15.13 18.35
C GLY A 388 4.54 -15.41 16.85
N MET A 389 4.54 -14.38 16.00
CA MET A 389 4.36 -14.55 14.55
C MET A 389 5.45 -15.37 13.88
N ALA A 390 6.68 -15.35 14.40
CA ALA A 390 7.77 -16.19 13.89
C ALA A 390 7.56 -17.69 14.19
N THR A 391 6.76 -18.03 15.20
CA THR A 391 6.59 -19.40 15.72
C THR A 391 5.19 -19.97 15.53
N ILE A 392 4.23 -19.15 15.09
CA ILE A 392 2.86 -19.62 14.82
C ILE A 392 2.87 -20.67 13.70
N LYS A 393 2.08 -21.71 13.85
CA LYS A 393 1.98 -22.80 12.85
C LYS A 393 0.97 -22.42 11.76
N PRO A 394 1.07 -23.04 10.56
CA PRO A 394 0.21 -22.70 9.42
C PRO A 394 -1.29 -22.80 9.67
N LEU A 395 -1.70 -23.74 10.54
CA LEU A 395 -3.11 -23.99 10.86
C LEU A 395 -3.53 -23.53 12.26
N ASP A 396 -2.70 -22.75 12.93
CA ASP A 396 -3.09 -22.16 14.22
C ASP A 396 -4.21 -21.13 14.00
N LYS A 397 -5.29 -21.30 14.77
CA LYS A 397 -6.50 -20.47 14.65
C LYS A 397 -6.40 -19.23 15.54
N TYR A 398 -5.39 -18.44 15.29
CA TYR A 398 -5.15 -17.22 16.06
C TYR A 398 -5.91 -16.03 15.46
N ASN A 399 -6.55 -15.24 16.31
CA ASN A 399 -7.10 -13.94 15.95
C ASN A 399 -6.95 -12.98 17.13
N LEU A 400 -6.39 -11.80 16.90
CA LEU A 400 -6.11 -10.77 17.90
C LEU A 400 -7.35 -10.25 18.60
N GLN A 401 -8.47 -10.18 17.89
CA GLN A 401 -9.76 -9.70 18.38
C GLN A 401 -10.61 -10.82 19.01
N GLY A 402 -10.01 -12.01 19.19
CA GLY A 402 -10.68 -13.21 19.71
C GLY A 402 -11.38 -14.03 18.64
N ASP A 403 -11.69 -15.27 18.97
CA ASP A 403 -12.20 -16.30 18.04
C ASP A 403 -13.50 -15.89 17.32
N ASN A 404 -14.34 -15.08 17.96
CA ASN A 404 -15.59 -14.61 17.35
C ASN A 404 -15.35 -13.71 16.14
N ASN A 405 -14.22 -13.02 16.09
CA ASN A 405 -13.86 -12.11 15.00
C ASN A 405 -13.06 -12.80 13.89
N ARG A 406 -12.69 -14.08 14.03
CA ARG A 406 -12.10 -14.83 12.93
C ARG A 406 -13.12 -14.98 11.80
N SER A 407 -12.70 -14.69 10.58
CA SER A 407 -13.57 -14.74 9.39
C SER A 407 -14.20 -16.12 9.18
N ASN A 408 -15.50 -16.15 8.87
CA ASN A 408 -16.19 -17.37 8.46
C ASN A 408 -15.62 -17.93 7.14
N LEU A 409 -15.04 -17.10 6.28
CA LEU A 409 -14.32 -17.56 5.11
C LEU A 409 -13.15 -18.48 5.50
N LEU A 410 -12.35 -18.08 6.50
CA LEU A 410 -11.25 -18.90 7.01
C LEU A 410 -11.77 -20.14 7.77
N LYS A 411 -12.77 -19.94 8.64
CA LYS A 411 -13.40 -21.04 9.43
C LYS A 411 -13.95 -22.16 8.56
N LYS A 412 -14.44 -21.84 7.36
CA LYS A 412 -15.11 -22.79 6.44
C LYS A 412 -14.23 -23.21 5.26
N THR A 413 -13.00 -22.77 5.22
CA THR A 413 -12.00 -23.14 4.20
C THR A 413 -10.75 -23.72 4.84
N ILE A 414 -9.76 -22.90 5.21
CA ILE A 414 -8.47 -23.39 5.73
C ILE A 414 -8.57 -24.05 7.11
N ASP A 415 -9.57 -23.70 7.94
CA ASP A 415 -9.76 -24.29 9.28
C ASP A 415 -10.48 -25.64 9.23
N VAL A 416 -11.05 -26.03 8.09
CA VAL A 416 -11.71 -27.33 7.90
C VAL A 416 -10.64 -28.38 7.61
N LYS A 417 -10.47 -29.31 8.54
CA LYS A 417 -9.44 -30.36 8.43
C LYS A 417 -9.63 -31.18 7.14
N GLY A 418 -8.60 -31.22 6.30
CA GLY A 418 -8.58 -32.00 5.07
C GLY A 418 -9.36 -31.40 3.91
N SER A 419 -9.88 -30.19 4.04
CA SER A 419 -10.56 -29.50 2.94
C SER A 419 -9.64 -29.25 1.75
N VAL A 420 -10.22 -29.03 0.58
CA VAL A 420 -9.45 -28.75 -0.65
C VAL A 420 -8.60 -27.49 -0.48
N ILE A 421 -9.18 -26.41 0.07
CA ILE A 421 -8.45 -25.15 0.27
C ILE A 421 -7.35 -25.30 1.34
N GLN A 422 -7.59 -26.05 2.43
CA GLN A 422 -6.55 -26.29 3.43
C GLN A 422 -5.33 -26.99 2.80
N LYS A 423 -5.55 -28.03 1.98
CA LYS A 423 -4.46 -28.73 1.30
C LYS A 423 -3.70 -27.82 0.35
N LYS A 424 -4.40 -27.09 -0.52
CA LYS A 424 -3.79 -26.14 -1.46
C LYS A 424 -3.03 -25.02 -0.74
N TYR A 425 -3.53 -24.54 0.39
CA TYR A 425 -2.87 -23.54 1.23
C TYR A 425 -1.52 -24.06 1.79
N LEU A 426 -1.51 -25.28 2.33
CA LEU A 426 -0.28 -25.90 2.84
C LEU A 426 0.73 -26.19 1.72
N GLU A 427 0.26 -26.68 0.58
CA GLU A 427 1.08 -26.88 -0.62
C GLU A 427 1.68 -25.56 -1.11
N ARG A 428 0.89 -24.49 -1.17
CA ARG A 428 1.35 -23.16 -1.57
C ARG A 428 2.40 -22.60 -0.60
N ILE A 429 2.22 -22.74 0.71
CA ILE A 429 3.24 -22.33 1.69
C ILE A 429 4.55 -23.06 1.41
N LYS A 430 4.51 -24.39 1.19
CA LYS A 430 5.71 -25.20 0.88
C LYS A 430 6.39 -24.72 -0.40
N GLU A 431 5.60 -24.46 -1.44
CA GLU A 431 6.08 -24.03 -2.75
C GLU A 431 6.82 -22.69 -2.70
N ILE A 432 6.25 -21.70 -2.02
CA ILE A 432 6.76 -20.33 -2.07
C ILE A 432 7.64 -19.93 -0.88
N SER A 433 7.73 -20.76 0.18
CA SER A 433 8.41 -20.38 1.44
C SER A 433 9.86 -19.94 1.24
N THR A 434 10.65 -20.67 0.45
CA THR A 434 12.05 -20.33 0.19
C THR A 434 12.23 -19.06 -0.63
N GLY A 435 11.25 -18.69 -1.44
CA GLY A 435 11.25 -17.45 -2.21
C GLY A 435 10.78 -16.24 -1.40
N VAL A 436 9.79 -16.44 -0.51
CA VAL A 436 9.29 -15.39 0.39
C VAL A 436 10.25 -15.14 1.54
N LEU A 437 10.78 -16.20 2.17
CA LEU A 437 11.75 -16.13 3.27
C LEU A 437 13.19 -16.11 2.72
N ASN A 438 13.44 -15.29 1.72
CA ASN A 438 14.70 -15.23 1.00
C ASN A 438 15.54 -14.04 1.44
N LYS A 439 16.66 -14.33 2.11
CA LYS A 439 17.57 -13.31 2.62
C LYS A 439 18.16 -12.45 1.50
N ASP A 440 18.61 -13.07 0.41
CA ASP A 440 19.31 -12.36 -0.67
C ASP A 440 18.37 -11.40 -1.40
N LYS A 441 17.11 -11.80 -1.63
CA LYS A 441 16.08 -10.91 -2.20
C LYS A 441 15.74 -9.73 -1.29
N PHE A 442 15.72 -9.96 0.02
CA PHE A 442 15.50 -8.88 0.99
C PHE A 442 16.69 -7.91 1.02
N GLU A 443 17.91 -8.46 1.03
CA GLU A 443 19.14 -7.67 0.99
C GLU A 443 19.25 -6.85 -0.29
N GLU A 444 18.79 -7.37 -1.45
CA GLU A 444 18.71 -6.59 -2.69
C GLU A 444 17.86 -5.32 -2.51
N VAL A 445 16.66 -5.46 -1.92
CA VAL A 445 15.77 -4.32 -1.63
C VAL A 445 16.46 -3.35 -0.65
N TYR A 446 17.03 -3.89 0.42
CA TYR A 446 17.71 -3.10 1.43
C TYR A 446 18.89 -2.31 0.84
N TYR A 447 19.77 -2.95 0.08
CA TYR A 447 20.95 -2.28 -0.47
C TYR A 447 20.61 -1.23 -1.53
N ASN A 448 19.55 -1.41 -2.29
CA ASN A 448 19.05 -0.35 -3.17
C ASN A 448 18.64 0.88 -2.36
N ILE A 449 17.88 0.70 -1.28
CA ILE A 449 17.48 1.79 -0.37
C ILE A 449 18.72 2.39 0.31
N TYR A 450 19.57 1.56 0.91
CA TYR A 450 20.76 2.00 1.61
C TYR A 450 21.68 2.83 0.72
N ASN A 451 22.01 2.36 -0.47
CA ASN A 451 22.93 3.03 -1.38
C ASN A 451 22.40 4.40 -1.83
N ASN A 452 21.09 4.53 -2.02
CA ASN A 452 20.47 5.78 -2.43
C ASN A 452 20.37 6.81 -1.29
N TYR A 453 20.19 6.36 -0.02
CA TYR A 453 19.74 7.24 1.06
C TYR A 453 20.61 7.24 2.31
N LYS A 454 21.71 6.50 2.37
CA LYS A 454 22.57 6.39 3.55
C LYS A 454 23.03 7.75 4.12
N ASP A 455 23.21 8.74 3.24
CA ASP A 455 23.67 10.08 3.63
C ASP A 455 22.49 11.02 4.04
N ASP A 456 21.24 10.57 3.83
CA ASP A 456 20.02 11.37 4.02
C ASP A 456 19.20 10.93 5.25
N VAL A 457 19.65 9.93 6.00
CA VAL A 457 18.93 9.40 7.16
C VAL A 457 18.99 10.26 8.40
N ARG A 458 19.93 11.21 8.49
CA ARG A 458 20.16 12.02 9.67
C ARG A 458 18.92 12.77 10.20
N PRO A 459 18.08 13.42 9.39
CA PRO A 459 16.85 14.04 9.88
C PRO A 459 15.90 13.03 10.52
N THR A 460 15.85 11.82 9.97
CA THR A 460 15.04 10.72 10.50
C THR A 460 15.59 10.22 11.83
N ILE A 461 16.90 10.14 11.99
CA ILE A 461 17.58 9.78 13.24
C ILE A 461 17.21 10.76 14.35
N GLN A 462 17.35 12.06 14.11
CA GLN A 462 17.01 13.10 15.10
C GLN A 462 15.56 12.99 15.58
N THR A 463 14.65 12.56 14.73
CA THR A 463 13.26 12.31 15.11
C THR A 463 13.09 11.07 15.94
N LEU A 464 13.81 10.01 15.62
CA LEU A 464 13.82 8.77 16.41
C LEU A 464 14.41 9.04 17.80
N GLU A 465 15.49 9.80 17.91
CA GLU A 465 16.07 10.24 19.19
C GLU A 465 15.05 11.00 20.03
N TYR A 466 14.38 11.98 19.44
CA TYR A 466 13.34 12.75 20.11
C TYR A 466 12.16 11.87 20.58
N ARG A 467 11.75 10.90 19.77
CA ARG A 467 10.60 10.01 20.06
C ARG A 467 10.88 8.96 21.11
N TYR A 468 12.10 8.42 21.11
CA TYR A 468 12.47 7.27 21.94
C TYR A 468 13.41 7.64 23.09
N GLU A 469 13.70 8.93 23.25
CA GLU A 469 14.62 9.46 24.29
C GLU A 469 16.00 8.73 24.31
N THR A 470 16.48 8.34 23.14
CA THR A 470 17.73 7.60 22.98
C THR A 470 18.73 8.41 22.18
N ASP A 471 19.93 8.56 22.71
CA ASP A 471 21.09 9.11 21.99
C ASP A 471 21.56 8.10 20.94
N VAL A 472 21.16 8.31 19.67
CA VAL A 472 21.60 7.50 18.54
C VAL A 472 22.43 8.37 17.62
N ASP A 473 23.75 8.21 17.65
CA ASP A 473 24.59 8.86 16.66
C ASP A 473 24.49 8.18 15.29
N GLN A 474 24.97 8.84 14.24
CA GLN A 474 24.87 8.34 12.87
C GLN A 474 25.61 7.00 12.69
N ASN A 475 26.72 6.80 13.37
CA ASN A 475 27.48 5.56 13.29
C ASN A 475 26.76 4.43 14.01
N THR A 476 26.17 4.71 15.17
CA THR A 476 25.34 3.76 15.92
C THR A 476 24.12 3.36 15.09
N PHE A 477 23.48 4.30 14.40
CA PHE A 477 22.36 4.01 13.52
C PHE A 477 22.77 3.09 12.35
N TYR A 478 23.87 3.35 11.68
CA TYR A 478 24.38 2.47 10.62
C TYR A 478 24.79 1.11 11.17
N HIS A 479 25.36 1.05 12.33
CA HIS A 479 25.73 -0.19 12.99
C HIS A 479 24.48 -1.01 13.32
N LEU A 480 23.46 -0.39 13.90
CA LEU A 480 22.16 -1.03 14.19
C LEU A 480 21.46 -1.54 12.92
N ILE A 481 21.47 -0.79 11.82
CA ILE A 481 20.93 -1.24 10.54
C ILE A 481 21.68 -2.48 10.04
N HIS A 482 23.01 -2.46 10.09
CA HIS A 482 23.82 -3.61 9.68
C HIS A 482 23.64 -4.79 10.62
N GLU A 483 23.54 -4.55 11.92
CA GLU A 483 23.26 -5.60 12.90
C GLU A 483 21.87 -6.20 12.72
N GLU A 484 20.86 -5.41 12.38
CA GLU A 484 19.51 -5.92 12.09
C GLU A 484 19.50 -6.87 10.88
N LEU A 485 20.39 -6.66 9.91
CA LEU A 485 20.57 -7.58 8.79
C LEU A 485 21.38 -8.83 9.15
N ILE A 486 22.35 -8.71 10.07
CA ILE A 486 23.42 -9.69 10.28
C ILE A 486 23.33 -10.40 11.63
N THR A 487 22.87 -9.77 12.70
CA THR A 487 22.94 -10.29 14.06
C THR A 487 21.62 -10.32 14.83
N LEU A 488 21.60 -11.19 15.84
CA LEU A 488 20.47 -11.73 16.57
C LEU A 488 20.15 -11.01 17.89
N ASN A 489 20.76 -9.88 18.21
CA ASN A 489 20.69 -9.32 19.55
C ASN A 489 20.05 -7.95 19.63
N ASP A 490 18.82 -7.81 19.21
CA ASP A 490 18.00 -6.75 19.79
C ASP A 490 17.25 -7.28 21.01
N SER A 491 17.79 -7.00 22.21
CA SER A 491 17.13 -7.28 23.49
C SER A 491 15.98 -6.31 23.78
N THR A 492 15.79 -5.28 22.99
CA THR A 492 14.76 -4.26 23.15
C THR A 492 13.47 -4.63 22.39
N ASN A 493 12.91 -5.74 22.68
CA ASN A 493 11.55 -5.80 23.10
C ASN A 493 10.45 -6.31 22.17
N TYR A 494 10.30 -5.91 20.91
CA TYR A 494 9.09 -6.29 20.16
C TYR A 494 9.38 -6.76 18.74
N ASN A 495 10.62 -6.59 18.28
CA ASN A 495 11.06 -6.88 16.93
C ASN A 495 11.91 -8.14 16.86
N TYR A 496 11.83 -8.83 15.72
CA TYR A 496 12.86 -9.73 15.24
C TYR A 496 13.69 -9.01 14.19
N THR A 497 14.99 -9.29 14.13
CA THR A 497 15.75 -8.99 12.93
C THR A 497 15.16 -9.79 11.76
N TYR A 498 15.35 -9.33 10.53
CA TYR A 498 14.86 -10.07 9.37
C TYR A 498 15.45 -11.49 9.34
N SER A 499 16.77 -11.63 9.55
CA SER A 499 17.45 -12.93 9.55
C SER A 499 16.95 -13.88 10.65
N GLU A 500 16.66 -13.36 11.86
CA GLU A 500 16.10 -14.16 12.94
C GLU A 500 14.68 -14.61 12.59
N TYR A 501 13.86 -13.69 12.08
CA TYR A 501 12.49 -13.97 11.69
C TYR A 501 12.43 -15.10 10.66
N ILE A 502 13.14 -14.96 9.52
CA ILE A 502 13.12 -15.95 8.44
C ILE A 502 13.61 -17.31 8.91
N LYS A 503 14.68 -17.35 9.72
CA LYS A 503 15.23 -18.59 10.27
C LYS A 503 14.23 -19.31 11.17
N GLN A 504 13.52 -18.58 12.03
CA GLN A 504 12.51 -19.18 12.91
C GLN A 504 11.29 -19.62 12.11
N LYS A 505 10.78 -18.77 11.21
CA LYS A 505 9.61 -19.07 10.38
C LYS A 505 9.89 -20.29 9.49
N GLN A 506 11.04 -20.35 8.83
CA GLN A 506 11.42 -21.51 7.99
C GLN A 506 11.45 -22.82 8.80
N ARG A 507 12.02 -22.81 10.01
CA ARG A 507 11.99 -23.98 10.90
C ARG A 507 10.57 -24.46 11.21
N ILE A 508 9.62 -23.54 11.40
CA ILE A 508 8.22 -23.89 11.65
C ILE A 508 7.58 -24.47 10.39
N VAL A 509 7.85 -23.90 9.23
CA VAL A 509 7.38 -24.44 7.94
C VAL A 509 7.90 -25.87 7.74
N ASP A 510 9.20 -26.09 7.85
CA ASP A 510 9.83 -27.39 7.63
C ASP A 510 9.29 -28.46 8.58
N ARG A 511 9.08 -28.12 9.85
CA ARG A 511 8.56 -29.04 10.88
C ARG A 511 7.09 -29.40 10.73
N ASN A 512 6.28 -28.48 10.22
CA ASN A 512 4.83 -28.65 10.20
C ASN A 512 4.26 -29.01 8.82
N ILE A 513 4.95 -28.68 7.74
CA ILE A 513 4.46 -28.96 6.37
C ILE A 513 5.14 -30.20 5.76
N GLY A 514 6.33 -30.57 6.23
CA GLY A 514 7.00 -31.79 5.78
C GLY A 514 6.29 -33.11 6.13
N TRP A 515 5.21 -33.05 6.93
CA TRP A 515 4.45 -34.22 7.44
C TRP A 515 2.99 -34.30 6.92
N TYR A 516 2.59 -33.44 5.97
CA TYR A 516 1.22 -33.46 5.39
C TYR A 516 1.22 -34.02 3.96
#